data_a84236886a301b800de963c7f6ad4223
#
_entry.id   a84236886a301b800de963c7f6ad4223
#
_cell.length_a   1.000
_cell.length_b   1.000
_cell.length_c   1.000
_cell.angle_alpha   90.00
_cell.angle_beta   90.00
_cell.angle_gamma   90.00
#
_symmetry.space_group_name_H-M   'P 1'
#
loop_
_entity.id
_entity.type
_entity.pdbx_description
1 polymer ?
#
loop_
_entity_poly.entity_id
_entity_poly.type
_entity_poly.pdbx_seq_one_letter_code
_entity_poly.pdbx_strand_id
1 'polypeptide(L)'
;MKRILVIGAGFAGLWSALSAARKLDEMGPVAGETEVAIVNPAPFHSVRVRNYEQPLDPTLVPLDTVLGPAGVRLIQAKVTDIDSPNRRVTVAHDGASETLDYDRLILAAGSVLVRPPIPGLDHHSFDVDTYAGACRLQAHLLTLPALPDTPGRYTAVVIGAGLTGIELAAELPARLREIVTEGERGRVRVVLADRSTRIAQAMGGAQPVIENALNTLEVELRPGVSLESVDERGVTLTQAGSRETIEAATVIWCGGMHANALAAQLPVTLDPLGRVPVDTFLRAEGVPGVFAAGDCARVLIDGTRPSVMSCQHGRPMGRYAGHNAVCDLFGIEMLPLSIDWYTTICDLGPWGAVYTEGWDRQLVSQGEAAKQTKRTINGERIYPPRNGTREALFQAAAPVVQTPPPTHRS
;
A
#
# COMPACT_ATOMS: atom_id res chain seq x y z
N MET A 1 33.17 -9.88 -3.32
CA MET A 1 32.12 -8.83 -3.49
C MET A 1 31.09 -9.05 -2.41
N LYS A 2 30.80 -8.05 -1.54
CA LYS A 2 29.73 -8.11 -0.53
C LYS A 2 28.39 -7.76 -1.21
N ARG A 3 27.28 -8.27 -0.65
CA ARG A 3 25.94 -7.98 -1.21
C ARG A 3 24.94 -7.60 -0.13
N ILE A 4 24.25 -6.48 -0.35
CA ILE A 4 23.03 -6.09 0.35
C ILE A 4 21.86 -6.41 -0.58
N LEU A 5 21.02 -7.35 -0.18
CA LEU A 5 19.88 -7.81 -0.96
C LEU A 5 18.58 -7.24 -0.39
N VAL A 6 17.78 -6.61 -1.23
CA VAL A 6 16.47 -6.06 -0.87
C VAL A 6 15.37 -6.88 -1.54
N ILE A 7 14.37 -7.32 -0.79
CA ILE A 7 13.22 -8.07 -1.32
C ILE A 7 12.02 -7.14 -1.42
N GLY A 8 11.55 -6.89 -2.66
CA GLY A 8 10.40 -6.06 -2.98
C GLY A 8 10.76 -4.60 -3.28
N ALA A 9 10.18 -4.05 -4.35
CA ALA A 9 10.37 -2.66 -4.79
C ALA A 9 9.13 -1.76 -4.51
N GLY A 10 8.38 -2.06 -3.43
CA GLY A 10 7.37 -1.18 -2.88
C GLY A 10 7.99 0.06 -2.21
N PHE A 11 7.16 0.83 -1.49
CA PHE A 11 7.63 2.05 -0.82
C PHE A 11 8.85 1.82 0.09
N ALA A 12 8.84 0.78 0.92
CA ALA A 12 9.96 0.52 1.81
C ALA A 12 11.19 0.01 1.04
N GLY A 13 11.03 -0.96 0.14
CA GLY A 13 12.15 -1.59 -0.53
C GLY A 13 12.89 -0.68 -1.49
N LEU A 14 12.17 0.11 -2.30
CA LEU A 14 12.79 1.11 -3.18
C LEU A 14 13.66 2.08 -2.37
N TRP A 15 13.09 2.64 -1.27
CA TRP A 15 13.83 3.57 -0.43
C TRP A 15 14.97 2.90 0.35
N SER A 16 14.87 1.60 0.68
CA SER A 16 15.96 0.83 1.27
C SER A 16 17.14 0.68 0.31
N ALA A 17 16.86 0.31 -0.93
CA ALA A 17 17.89 0.13 -1.95
C ALA A 17 18.62 1.45 -2.26
N LEU A 18 17.86 2.54 -2.45
CA LEU A 18 18.43 3.87 -2.70
C LEU A 18 19.24 4.39 -1.51
N SER A 19 18.78 4.18 -0.28
CA SER A 19 19.49 4.62 0.92
C SER A 19 20.76 3.81 1.19
N ALA A 20 20.75 2.51 0.90
CA ALA A 20 21.95 1.68 0.95
C ALA A 20 22.97 2.12 -0.08
N ALA A 21 22.57 2.35 -1.34
CA ALA A 21 23.46 2.84 -2.40
C ALA A 21 24.03 4.21 -2.05
N ARG A 22 23.20 5.13 -1.52
CA ARG A 22 23.65 6.44 -1.02
C ARG A 22 24.71 6.29 0.06
N LYS A 23 24.50 5.40 1.05
CA LYS A 23 25.47 5.25 2.15
C LYS A 23 26.79 4.66 1.67
N LEU A 24 26.76 3.72 0.73
CA LEU A 24 27.97 3.18 0.11
C LEU A 24 28.72 4.27 -0.69
N ASP A 25 28.01 5.12 -1.41
CA ASP A 25 28.60 6.27 -2.13
C ASP A 25 29.28 7.25 -1.17
N GLU A 26 28.63 7.58 -0.05
CA GLU A 26 29.17 8.44 1.01
C GLU A 26 30.46 7.87 1.63
N MET A 27 30.56 6.53 1.73
CA MET A 27 31.75 5.85 2.24
C MET A 27 32.92 5.81 1.24
N GLY A 28 32.63 5.98 -0.04
CA GLY A 28 33.63 5.96 -1.12
C GLY A 28 34.45 4.68 -1.13
N PRO A 29 35.80 4.76 -1.26
CA PRO A 29 36.67 3.58 -1.38
C PRO A 29 36.60 2.60 -0.20
N VAL A 30 36.18 3.04 0.99
CA VAL A 30 36.02 2.18 2.17
C VAL A 30 34.91 1.13 1.99
N ALA A 31 33.89 1.42 1.16
CA ALA A 31 32.84 0.48 0.80
C ALA A 31 33.35 -0.75 0.01
N GLY A 32 34.52 -0.62 -0.66
CA GLY A 32 35.08 -1.68 -1.50
C GLY A 32 34.11 -2.16 -2.57
N GLU A 33 34.22 -3.42 -2.97
CA GLU A 33 33.28 -4.05 -3.92
C GLU A 33 32.02 -4.52 -3.17
N THR A 34 31.06 -3.62 -2.98
CA THR A 34 29.75 -3.91 -2.37
C THR A 34 28.62 -3.63 -3.34
N GLU A 35 27.82 -4.64 -3.64
CA GLU A 35 26.62 -4.55 -4.49
C GLU A 35 25.37 -4.29 -3.66
N VAL A 36 24.52 -3.41 -4.14
CA VAL A 36 23.11 -3.33 -3.71
C VAL A 36 22.25 -3.92 -4.82
N ALA A 37 21.52 -4.98 -4.51
CA ALA A 37 20.59 -5.61 -5.43
C ALA A 37 19.17 -5.61 -4.85
N ILE A 38 18.18 -5.41 -5.71
CA ILE A 38 16.76 -5.48 -5.36
C ILE A 38 16.06 -6.54 -6.21
N VAL A 39 15.32 -7.44 -5.56
CA VAL A 39 14.50 -8.46 -6.22
C VAL A 39 13.05 -8.01 -6.25
N ASN A 40 12.47 -7.92 -7.45
CA ASN A 40 11.07 -7.57 -7.61
C ASN A 40 10.49 -8.26 -8.86
N PRO A 41 9.28 -8.84 -8.83
CA PRO A 41 8.73 -9.55 -9.98
C PRO A 41 8.35 -8.62 -11.14
N ALA A 42 8.03 -7.36 -10.87
CA ALA A 42 7.65 -6.39 -11.89
C ALA A 42 8.76 -5.35 -12.12
N PRO A 43 8.93 -4.81 -13.35
CA PRO A 43 9.95 -3.81 -13.67
C PRO A 43 9.56 -2.40 -13.21
N PHE A 44 8.59 -2.26 -12.31
CA PHE A 44 8.11 -0.96 -11.84
C PHE A 44 7.82 -0.96 -10.34
N HIS A 45 7.96 0.20 -9.74
CA HIS A 45 7.39 0.55 -8.45
C HIS A 45 5.94 1.00 -8.66
N SER A 46 5.00 0.34 -8.01
CA SER A 46 3.58 0.73 -8.05
C SER A 46 3.24 1.63 -6.85
N VAL A 47 2.69 2.80 -7.14
CA VAL A 47 2.14 3.71 -6.13
C VAL A 47 0.74 3.23 -5.75
N ARG A 48 0.72 2.08 -5.06
CA ARG A 48 -0.46 1.29 -4.70
C ARG A 48 -1.60 2.10 -4.08
N VAL A 49 -1.28 3.11 -3.28
CA VAL A 49 -2.26 3.97 -2.61
C VAL A 49 -3.09 4.81 -3.57
N ARG A 50 -2.77 4.79 -4.87
CA ARG A 50 -3.49 5.49 -5.93
C ARG A 50 -4.29 4.58 -6.87
N ASN A 51 -4.30 3.27 -6.62
CA ASN A 51 -4.98 2.31 -7.51
C ASN A 51 -6.52 2.49 -7.56
N TYR A 52 -7.10 3.29 -6.68
CA TYR A 52 -8.51 3.68 -6.76
C TYR A 52 -8.77 4.82 -7.76
N GLU A 53 -7.72 5.56 -8.16
CA GLU A 53 -7.80 6.70 -9.08
C GLU A 53 -7.82 6.26 -10.56
N GLN A 54 -8.10 7.23 -11.45
CA GLN A 54 -7.90 7.11 -12.89
C GLN A 54 -7.21 8.38 -13.44
N PRO A 55 -6.39 8.27 -14.49
CA PRO A 55 -5.89 7.02 -15.11
C PRO A 55 -4.88 6.29 -14.22
N LEU A 56 -4.67 4.99 -14.46
CA LEU A 56 -3.78 4.14 -13.65
C LEU A 56 -2.30 4.26 -14.03
N ASP A 57 -1.97 4.50 -15.30
CA ASP A 57 -0.59 4.50 -15.78
C ASP A 57 0.36 5.42 -14.98
N PRO A 58 -0.03 6.63 -14.55
CA PRO A 58 0.82 7.48 -13.72
C PRO A 58 1.18 6.90 -12.35
N THR A 59 0.52 5.82 -11.92
CA THR A 59 0.83 5.14 -10.65
C THR A 59 2.05 4.22 -10.74
N LEU A 60 2.55 3.97 -11.95
CA LEU A 60 3.74 3.16 -12.18
C LEU A 60 4.97 4.03 -12.38
N VAL A 61 6.06 3.66 -11.71
CA VAL A 61 7.38 4.26 -11.88
C VAL A 61 8.32 3.16 -12.38
N PRO A 62 8.86 3.26 -13.61
CA PRO A 62 9.83 2.30 -14.11
C PRO A 62 11.06 2.24 -13.21
N LEU A 63 11.43 1.04 -12.76
CA LEU A 63 12.52 0.87 -11.79
C LEU A 63 13.89 1.21 -12.38
N ASP A 64 14.11 1.00 -13.65
CA ASP A 64 15.36 1.32 -14.34
C ASP A 64 15.67 2.84 -14.28
N THR A 65 14.65 3.70 -14.34
CA THR A 65 14.80 5.16 -14.26
C THR A 65 15.25 5.66 -12.90
N VAL A 66 15.08 4.85 -11.86
CA VAL A 66 15.40 5.19 -10.47
C VAL A 66 16.62 4.40 -9.97
N LEU A 67 16.68 3.11 -10.26
CA LEU A 67 17.73 2.22 -9.78
C LEU A 67 19.02 2.35 -10.58
N GLY A 68 18.93 2.51 -11.92
CA GLY A 68 20.08 2.65 -12.81
C GLY A 68 21.01 3.79 -12.41
N PRO A 69 20.53 5.06 -12.30
CA PRO A 69 21.34 6.18 -11.87
C PRO A 69 21.94 6.01 -10.46
N ALA A 70 21.26 5.28 -9.57
CA ALA A 70 21.74 4.98 -8.22
C ALA A 70 22.77 3.83 -8.16
N GLY A 71 23.02 3.13 -9.28
CA GLY A 71 23.90 1.98 -9.31
C GLY A 71 23.35 0.74 -8.58
N VAL A 72 22.02 0.62 -8.45
CA VAL A 72 21.34 -0.52 -7.84
C VAL A 72 20.95 -1.52 -8.91
N ARG A 73 21.30 -2.80 -8.71
CA ARG A 73 20.95 -3.89 -9.62
C ARG A 73 19.51 -4.35 -9.40
N LEU A 74 18.68 -4.30 -10.44
CA LEU A 74 17.36 -4.95 -10.44
C LEU A 74 17.51 -6.41 -10.84
N ILE A 75 16.95 -7.30 -10.02
CA ILE A 75 16.75 -8.72 -10.34
C ILE A 75 15.25 -8.94 -10.50
N GLN A 76 14.78 -9.02 -11.73
CA GLN A 76 13.36 -9.20 -12.03
C GLN A 76 12.98 -10.66 -11.84
N ALA A 77 12.62 -11.02 -10.60
CA ALA A 77 12.26 -12.37 -10.20
C ALA A 77 11.31 -12.35 -9.00
N LYS A 78 10.65 -13.48 -8.75
CA LYS A 78 9.83 -13.69 -7.55
C LYS A 78 10.66 -14.46 -6.51
N VAL A 79 10.77 -13.92 -5.31
CA VAL A 79 11.34 -14.66 -4.17
C VAL A 79 10.37 -15.77 -3.76
N THR A 80 10.89 -16.97 -3.62
CA THR A 80 10.14 -18.18 -3.24
C THR A 80 10.56 -18.71 -1.87
N ASP A 81 11.83 -18.50 -1.47
CA ASP A 81 12.37 -19.01 -0.22
C ASP A 81 13.43 -18.09 0.38
N ILE A 82 13.49 -18.02 1.73
CA ILE A 82 14.47 -17.27 2.51
C ILE A 82 15.13 -18.20 3.53
N ASP A 83 16.34 -18.64 3.25
CA ASP A 83 17.18 -19.42 4.18
C ASP A 83 18.11 -18.47 4.94
N SER A 84 17.59 -17.86 6.00
CA SER A 84 18.34 -16.86 6.77
C SER A 84 19.55 -17.42 7.53
N PRO A 85 19.55 -18.66 8.07
CA PRO A 85 20.75 -19.27 8.64
C PRO A 85 21.92 -19.38 7.68
N ASN A 86 21.67 -19.74 6.43
CA ASN A 86 22.70 -19.87 5.39
C ASN A 86 22.90 -18.60 4.56
N ARG A 87 22.15 -17.52 4.85
CA ARG A 87 22.17 -16.22 4.14
C ARG A 87 21.91 -16.36 2.66
N ARG A 88 20.84 -17.07 2.30
CA ARG A 88 20.43 -17.36 0.93
C ARG A 88 18.98 -17.01 0.69
N VAL A 89 18.71 -16.58 -0.55
CA VAL A 89 17.35 -16.34 -1.04
C VAL A 89 17.20 -17.08 -2.35
N THR A 90 16.14 -17.87 -2.47
CA THR A 90 15.79 -18.52 -3.73
C THR A 90 14.80 -17.64 -4.49
N VAL A 91 15.10 -17.41 -5.77
CA VAL A 91 14.27 -16.62 -6.68
C VAL A 91 13.84 -17.49 -7.86
N ALA A 92 12.64 -17.21 -8.39
CA ALA A 92 12.10 -17.86 -9.58
C ALA A 92 11.83 -16.83 -10.68
N HIS A 93 12.28 -17.15 -11.89
CA HIS A 93 12.05 -16.36 -13.09
C HIS A 93 11.90 -17.30 -14.30
N ASP A 94 10.83 -17.13 -15.09
CA ASP A 94 10.55 -17.90 -16.32
C ASP A 94 10.68 -19.44 -16.18
N GLY A 95 10.24 -19.97 -15.04
CA GLY A 95 10.30 -21.41 -14.75
C GLY A 95 11.66 -21.93 -14.25
N ALA A 96 12.69 -21.09 -14.23
CA ALA A 96 13.98 -21.39 -13.62
C ALA A 96 14.05 -20.89 -12.18
N SER A 97 14.88 -21.53 -11.36
CA SER A 97 15.14 -21.15 -9.98
C SER A 97 16.62 -20.88 -9.79
N GLU A 98 16.96 -19.80 -9.10
CA GLU A 98 18.33 -19.40 -8.78
C GLU A 98 18.44 -19.09 -7.28
N THR A 99 19.61 -19.35 -6.70
CA THR A 99 19.92 -18.99 -5.31
C THR A 99 20.88 -17.81 -5.28
N LEU A 100 20.53 -16.79 -4.50
CA LEU A 100 21.30 -15.57 -4.30
C LEU A 100 21.85 -15.58 -2.88
N ASP A 101 23.17 -15.50 -2.72
CA ASP A 101 23.80 -15.26 -1.43
C ASP A 101 23.75 -13.78 -1.06
N TYR A 102 23.70 -13.46 0.25
CA TYR A 102 23.73 -12.09 0.74
C TYR A 102 24.58 -11.94 2.02
N ASP A 103 25.15 -10.78 2.25
CA ASP A 103 25.77 -10.40 3.52
C ASP A 103 24.75 -9.73 4.44
N ARG A 104 23.85 -8.92 3.88
CA ARG A 104 22.71 -8.31 4.57
C ARG A 104 21.45 -8.44 3.72
N LEU A 105 20.35 -8.74 4.38
CA LEU A 105 19.03 -8.86 3.76
C LEU A 105 18.11 -7.76 4.30
N ILE A 106 17.33 -7.12 3.41
CA ILE A 106 16.24 -6.23 3.80
C ILE A 106 14.95 -6.80 3.24
N LEU A 107 14.10 -7.33 4.13
CA LEU A 107 12.77 -7.81 3.76
C LEU A 107 11.81 -6.62 3.69
N ALA A 108 11.35 -6.29 2.49
CA ALA A 108 10.42 -5.21 2.21
C ALA A 108 9.29 -5.66 1.27
N ALA A 109 8.84 -6.90 1.44
CA ALA A 109 7.85 -7.57 0.58
C ALA A 109 6.43 -7.00 0.71
N GLY A 110 6.20 -6.06 1.61
CA GLY A 110 4.92 -5.37 1.78
C GLY A 110 3.82 -6.23 2.39
N SER A 111 2.59 -5.91 2.03
CA SER A 111 1.37 -6.57 2.50
C SER A 111 0.50 -7.03 1.33
N VAL A 112 -0.43 -7.92 1.62
CA VAL A 112 -1.42 -8.45 0.69
C VAL A 112 -2.83 -8.27 1.24
N LEU A 113 -3.81 -8.14 0.36
CA LEU A 113 -5.21 -8.11 0.73
C LEU A 113 -5.63 -9.48 1.26
N VAL A 114 -6.23 -9.52 2.46
CA VAL A 114 -6.73 -10.75 3.06
C VAL A 114 -7.97 -11.20 2.29
N ARG A 115 -7.99 -12.45 1.82
CA ARG A 115 -9.16 -13.07 1.22
C ARG A 115 -9.64 -14.22 2.12
N PRO A 116 -10.63 -13.97 2.99
CA PRO A 116 -11.20 -15.04 3.83
C PRO A 116 -11.95 -16.05 2.96
N PRO A 117 -12.17 -17.29 3.45
CA PRO A 117 -12.86 -18.34 2.70
C PRO A 117 -14.38 -18.10 2.65
N ILE A 118 -14.78 -16.94 2.14
CA ILE A 118 -16.18 -16.59 1.89
C ILE A 118 -16.59 -17.16 0.52
N PRO A 119 -17.71 -17.90 0.43
CA PRO A 119 -18.16 -18.48 -0.82
C PRO A 119 -18.23 -17.46 -1.95
N GLY A 120 -17.56 -17.75 -3.06
CA GLY A 120 -17.54 -16.94 -4.28
C GLY A 120 -16.67 -15.69 -4.27
N LEU A 121 -16.07 -15.30 -3.13
CA LEU A 121 -15.28 -14.08 -3.02
C LEU A 121 -14.12 -14.03 -4.03
N ASP A 122 -13.40 -15.13 -4.19
CA ASP A 122 -12.23 -15.18 -5.10
C ASP A 122 -12.62 -15.13 -6.59
N HIS A 123 -13.80 -15.61 -6.93
CA HIS A 123 -14.23 -15.77 -8.33
C HIS A 123 -15.10 -14.61 -8.82
N HIS A 124 -15.88 -13.98 -7.94
CA HIS A 124 -16.88 -13.00 -8.29
C HIS A 124 -16.61 -11.61 -7.73
N SER A 125 -15.39 -11.36 -7.19
CA SER A 125 -15.04 -10.03 -6.72
C SER A 125 -13.78 -9.47 -7.38
N PHE A 126 -13.72 -8.14 -7.43
CA PHE A 126 -12.58 -7.34 -7.83
C PHE A 126 -11.84 -6.81 -6.59
N ASP A 127 -10.66 -6.25 -6.81
CA ASP A 127 -9.91 -5.46 -5.83
C ASP A 127 -9.11 -4.36 -6.54
N VAL A 128 -8.62 -3.40 -5.77
CA VAL A 128 -7.70 -2.35 -6.21
C VAL A 128 -6.36 -2.43 -5.47
N ASP A 129 -6.09 -3.58 -4.86
CA ASP A 129 -4.89 -3.81 -4.06
C ASP A 129 -3.61 -3.77 -4.89
N THR A 130 -3.69 -4.31 -6.10
CA THR A 130 -2.60 -4.32 -7.06
C THR A 130 -2.96 -3.52 -8.31
N TYR A 131 -1.95 -3.06 -9.05
CA TYR A 131 -2.16 -2.43 -10.36
C TYR A 131 -2.97 -3.34 -11.30
N ALA A 132 -2.63 -4.62 -11.35
CA ALA A 132 -3.37 -5.59 -12.17
C ALA A 132 -4.83 -5.76 -11.73
N GLY A 133 -5.09 -5.75 -10.40
CA GLY A 133 -6.46 -5.76 -9.85
C GLY A 133 -7.26 -4.54 -10.28
N ALA A 134 -6.67 -3.35 -10.14
CA ALA A 134 -7.28 -2.11 -10.56
C ALA A 134 -7.55 -2.05 -12.07
N CYS A 135 -6.63 -2.56 -12.91
CA CYS A 135 -6.84 -2.68 -14.34
C CYS A 135 -8.01 -3.63 -14.68
N ARG A 136 -8.10 -4.78 -14.00
CA ARG A 136 -9.24 -5.71 -14.18
C ARG A 136 -10.57 -5.05 -13.82
N LEU A 137 -10.62 -4.32 -12.68
CA LEU A 137 -11.82 -3.57 -12.30
C LEU A 137 -12.17 -2.53 -13.37
N GLN A 138 -11.22 -1.73 -13.83
CA GLN A 138 -11.46 -0.72 -14.87
C GLN A 138 -11.96 -1.34 -16.17
N ALA A 139 -11.32 -2.42 -16.63
CA ALA A 139 -11.76 -3.14 -17.82
C ALA A 139 -13.21 -3.65 -17.67
N HIS A 140 -13.55 -4.24 -16.51
CA HIS A 140 -14.90 -4.70 -16.22
C HIS A 140 -15.92 -3.55 -16.25
N LEU A 141 -15.65 -2.42 -15.58
CA LEU A 141 -16.57 -1.28 -15.56
C LEU A 141 -16.91 -0.80 -16.98
N LEU A 142 -15.94 -0.79 -17.88
CA LEU A 142 -16.15 -0.41 -19.29
C LEU A 142 -17.03 -1.41 -20.06
N THR A 143 -17.19 -2.65 -19.60
CA THR A 143 -18.08 -3.63 -20.22
C THR A 143 -19.54 -3.53 -19.76
N LEU A 144 -19.83 -2.85 -18.66
CA LEU A 144 -21.18 -2.78 -18.06
C LEU A 144 -22.29 -2.40 -19.05
N PRO A 145 -22.11 -1.42 -19.96
CA PRO A 145 -23.16 -1.08 -20.92
C PRO A 145 -23.53 -2.21 -21.89
N ALA A 146 -22.61 -3.16 -22.11
CA ALA A 146 -22.82 -4.30 -23.00
C ALA A 146 -23.39 -5.53 -22.28
N LEU A 147 -23.48 -5.52 -20.96
CA LEU A 147 -24.05 -6.62 -20.18
C LEU A 147 -25.59 -6.67 -20.34
N PRO A 148 -26.21 -7.86 -20.06
CA PRO A 148 -27.65 -7.98 -20.03
C PRO A 148 -28.31 -6.94 -19.13
N ASP A 149 -29.49 -6.49 -19.52
CA ASP A 149 -30.26 -5.48 -18.77
C ASP A 149 -30.88 -6.08 -17.52
N THR A 150 -30.14 -6.00 -16.41
CA THR A 150 -30.53 -6.47 -15.07
C THR A 150 -30.61 -5.30 -14.10
N PRO A 151 -31.36 -5.42 -12.99
CA PRO A 151 -31.39 -4.37 -11.95
C PRO A 151 -30.01 -4.04 -11.40
N GLY A 152 -29.12 -5.03 -11.28
CA GLY A 152 -27.78 -4.90 -10.73
C GLY A 152 -26.72 -4.43 -11.72
N ARG A 153 -27.02 -4.23 -13.03
CA ARG A 153 -26.01 -3.94 -14.08
C ARG A 153 -25.09 -2.77 -13.74
N TYR A 154 -25.62 -1.69 -13.19
CA TYR A 154 -24.85 -0.50 -12.81
C TYR A 154 -24.74 -0.34 -11.28
N THR A 155 -24.92 -1.41 -10.55
CA THR A 155 -24.70 -1.44 -9.11
C THR A 155 -23.28 -1.93 -8.81
N ALA A 156 -22.54 -1.15 -8.01
CA ALA A 156 -21.26 -1.53 -7.45
C ALA A 156 -21.36 -1.64 -5.92
N VAL A 157 -20.92 -2.78 -5.36
CA VAL A 157 -20.84 -2.99 -3.90
C VAL A 157 -19.40 -3.05 -3.46
N VAL A 158 -18.97 -2.11 -2.63
CA VAL A 158 -17.65 -2.05 -2.00
C VAL A 158 -17.77 -2.64 -0.59
N ILE A 159 -16.99 -3.66 -0.30
CA ILE A 159 -16.96 -4.34 0.98
C ILE A 159 -15.70 -3.97 1.74
N GLY A 160 -15.87 -3.26 2.86
CA GLY A 160 -14.81 -2.75 3.72
C GLY A 160 -14.67 -1.23 3.65
N ALA A 161 -14.96 -0.54 4.77
CA ALA A 161 -14.87 0.91 4.92
C ALA A 161 -13.58 1.36 5.60
N GLY A 162 -12.44 0.75 5.22
CA GLY A 162 -11.11 1.29 5.42
C GLY A 162 -10.82 2.42 4.43
N LEU A 163 -9.63 3.07 4.51
CA LEU A 163 -9.26 4.17 3.61
C LEU A 163 -9.51 3.85 2.13
N THR A 164 -8.99 2.72 1.65
CA THR A 164 -9.14 2.31 0.24
C THR A 164 -10.60 2.15 -0.18
N GLY A 165 -11.42 1.50 0.66
CA GLY A 165 -12.84 1.29 0.33
C GLY A 165 -13.63 2.59 0.33
N ILE A 166 -13.34 3.51 1.25
CA ILE A 166 -13.97 4.84 1.29
C ILE A 166 -13.59 5.65 0.05
N GLU A 167 -12.29 5.72 -0.28
CA GLU A 167 -11.79 6.46 -1.44
C GLU A 167 -12.37 5.92 -2.75
N LEU A 168 -12.40 4.60 -2.90
CA LEU A 168 -13.00 3.96 -4.07
C LEU A 168 -14.52 4.20 -4.15
N ALA A 169 -15.24 4.05 -3.05
CA ALA A 169 -16.69 4.26 -3.01
C ALA A 169 -17.07 5.71 -3.33
N ALA A 170 -16.23 6.68 -2.95
CA ALA A 170 -16.43 8.09 -3.27
C ALA A 170 -16.18 8.42 -4.74
N GLU A 171 -15.28 7.71 -5.43
CA GLU A 171 -14.98 7.91 -6.85
C GLU A 171 -15.98 7.19 -7.78
N LEU A 172 -16.50 6.04 -7.38
CA LEU A 172 -17.32 5.18 -8.24
C LEU A 172 -18.60 5.83 -8.81
N PRO A 173 -19.38 6.67 -8.07
CA PRO A 173 -20.58 7.27 -8.63
C PRO A 173 -20.29 8.12 -9.86
N ALA A 174 -19.26 8.96 -9.84
CA ALA A 174 -18.85 9.78 -10.97
C ALA A 174 -18.35 8.91 -12.12
N ARG A 175 -17.45 7.95 -11.86
CA ARG A 175 -16.90 7.03 -12.86
C ARG A 175 -17.99 6.22 -13.58
N LEU A 176 -18.95 5.69 -12.84
CA LEU A 176 -20.06 4.93 -13.44
C LEU A 176 -20.96 5.83 -14.31
N ARG A 177 -21.25 7.06 -13.85
CA ARG A 177 -22.05 8.02 -14.63
C ARG A 177 -21.39 8.49 -15.93
N GLU A 178 -20.06 8.42 -16.02
CA GLU A 178 -19.31 8.69 -17.27
C GLU A 178 -19.39 7.52 -18.26
N ILE A 179 -19.59 6.30 -17.78
CA ILE A 179 -19.65 5.09 -18.62
C ILE A 179 -21.04 4.85 -19.19
N VAL A 180 -22.08 5.21 -18.46
CA VAL A 180 -23.48 4.97 -18.85
C VAL A 180 -24.05 6.10 -19.72
N THR A 181 -25.06 5.79 -20.49
CA THR A 181 -25.80 6.82 -21.24
C THR A 181 -26.53 7.78 -20.30
N GLU A 182 -26.86 8.98 -20.77
CA GLU A 182 -27.53 10.00 -19.94
C GLU A 182 -28.85 9.47 -19.35
N GLY A 183 -29.64 8.75 -20.15
CA GLY A 183 -30.90 8.14 -19.70
C GLY A 183 -30.75 7.05 -18.64
N GLU A 184 -29.56 6.47 -18.49
CA GLU A 184 -29.27 5.39 -17.51
C GLU A 184 -28.57 5.89 -16.25
N ARG A 185 -28.17 7.17 -16.20
CA ARG A 185 -27.45 7.73 -15.03
C ARG A 185 -28.19 7.56 -13.71
N GLY A 186 -29.52 7.62 -13.73
CA GLY A 186 -30.34 7.36 -12.54
C GLY A 186 -30.35 5.91 -12.04
N ARG A 187 -29.78 4.97 -12.82
CA ARG A 187 -29.63 3.55 -12.41
C ARG A 187 -28.31 3.27 -11.73
N VAL A 188 -27.37 4.22 -11.73
CA VAL A 188 -26.08 4.07 -11.05
C VAL A 188 -26.31 4.00 -9.55
N ARG A 189 -25.81 2.93 -8.95
CA ARG A 189 -25.94 2.67 -7.53
C ARG A 189 -24.59 2.21 -6.97
N VAL A 190 -24.13 2.86 -5.91
CA VAL A 190 -22.90 2.46 -5.19
C VAL A 190 -23.25 2.19 -3.73
N VAL A 191 -22.88 1.02 -3.24
CA VAL A 191 -23.10 0.60 -1.86
C VAL A 191 -21.75 0.39 -1.17
N LEU A 192 -21.55 0.98 0.00
CA LEU A 192 -20.40 0.74 0.87
C LEU A 192 -20.84 -0.03 2.11
N ALA A 193 -20.38 -1.26 2.24
CA ALA A 193 -20.76 -2.16 3.33
C ALA A 193 -19.56 -2.44 4.26
N ASP A 194 -19.77 -2.42 5.57
CA ASP A 194 -18.73 -2.70 6.55
C ASP A 194 -19.31 -3.37 7.80
N ARG A 195 -18.49 -4.20 8.45
CA ARG A 195 -18.85 -4.89 9.70
C ARG A 195 -18.90 -3.97 10.92
N SER A 196 -18.23 -2.82 10.86
CA SER A 196 -18.25 -1.82 11.94
C SER A 196 -19.63 -1.21 12.08
N THR A 197 -20.02 -0.86 13.29
CA THR A 197 -21.34 -0.26 13.60
C THR A 197 -21.56 1.11 12.95
N ARG A 198 -20.51 1.77 12.50
CA ARG A 198 -20.55 3.02 11.73
C ARG A 198 -19.56 2.92 10.56
N ILE A 199 -19.93 3.46 9.41
CA ILE A 199 -19.02 3.62 8.27
C ILE A 199 -17.89 4.57 8.66
N ALA A 200 -16.68 4.29 8.20
CA ALA A 200 -15.48 5.06 8.53
C ALA A 200 -15.18 5.17 10.05
N GLN A 201 -15.66 4.23 10.87
CA GLN A 201 -15.46 4.27 12.32
C GLN A 201 -13.99 4.44 12.72
N ALA A 202 -13.08 3.83 11.99
CA ALA A 202 -11.64 3.96 12.23
C ALA A 202 -11.07 5.35 11.90
N MET A 203 -11.83 6.27 11.31
CA MET A 203 -11.38 7.61 10.91
C MET A 203 -11.49 8.66 12.05
N GLY A 204 -11.84 8.25 13.27
CA GLY A 204 -11.85 9.12 14.44
C GLY A 204 -12.69 10.39 14.23
N GLY A 205 -12.11 11.56 14.50
CA GLY A 205 -12.81 12.85 14.37
C GLY A 205 -13.28 13.21 12.95
N ALA A 206 -12.71 12.59 11.91
CA ALA A 206 -13.17 12.79 10.52
C ALA A 206 -14.40 11.95 10.14
N GLN A 207 -14.78 10.94 10.91
CA GLN A 207 -15.85 10.00 10.60
C GLN A 207 -17.17 10.68 10.21
N PRO A 208 -17.73 11.65 10.95
CA PRO A 208 -19.00 12.27 10.58
C PRO A 208 -18.96 13.03 9.25
N VAL A 209 -17.80 13.65 8.96
CA VAL A 209 -17.60 14.39 7.70
C VAL A 209 -17.52 13.43 6.52
N ILE A 210 -16.82 12.28 6.68
CA ILE A 210 -16.75 11.25 5.65
C ILE A 210 -18.15 10.68 5.36
N GLU A 211 -18.92 10.37 6.39
CA GLU A 211 -20.29 9.86 6.26
C GLU A 211 -21.20 10.85 5.51
N ASN A 212 -21.12 12.14 5.86
CA ASN A 212 -21.84 13.19 5.16
C ASN A 212 -21.41 13.33 3.69
N ALA A 213 -20.11 13.27 3.41
CA ALA A 213 -19.59 13.35 2.06
C ALA A 213 -20.07 12.18 1.19
N LEU A 214 -20.01 10.94 1.72
CA LEU A 214 -20.50 9.76 1.02
C LEU A 214 -22.01 9.85 0.72
N ASN A 215 -22.81 10.32 1.67
CA ASN A 215 -24.24 10.57 1.46
C ASN A 215 -24.48 11.64 0.37
N THR A 216 -23.69 12.72 0.36
CA THR A 216 -23.77 13.78 -0.68
C THR A 216 -23.42 13.22 -2.08
N LEU A 217 -22.53 12.23 -2.14
CA LEU A 217 -22.16 11.53 -3.37
C LEU A 217 -23.15 10.42 -3.76
N GLU A 218 -24.23 10.28 -3.01
CA GLU A 218 -25.27 9.24 -3.21
C GLU A 218 -24.73 7.80 -3.05
N VAL A 219 -23.75 7.61 -2.16
CA VAL A 219 -23.29 6.27 -1.76
C VAL A 219 -24.19 5.73 -0.66
N GLU A 220 -24.79 4.57 -0.90
CA GLU A 220 -25.59 3.88 0.11
C GLU A 220 -24.69 3.23 1.16
N LEU A 221 -24.93 3.53 2.42
CA LEU A 221 -24.13 3.04 3.53
C LEU A 221 -24.80 1.84 4.22
N ARG A 222 -24.06 0.74 4.38
CA ARG A 222 -24.49 -0.48 5.08
C ARG A 222 -23.52 -0.81 6.22
N PRO A 223 -23.62 -0.12 7.38
CA PRO A 223 -22.82 -0.45 8.57
C PRO A 223 -23.36 -1.67 9.31
N GLY A 224 -22.50 -2.36 10.05
CA GLY A 224 -22.85 -3.48 10.91
C GLY A 224 -23.21 -4.76 10.16
N VAL A 225 -22.81 -4.88 8.89
CA VAL A 225 -23.08 -6.04 8.04
C VAL A 225 -21.83 -6.88 7.80
N SER A 226 -22.01 -8.19 7.66
CA SER A 226 -20.97 -9.13 7.26
C SER A 226 -21.28 -9.70 5.89
N LEU A 227 -20.26 -9.88 5.07
CA LEU A 227 -20.39 -10.56 3.78
C LEU A 227 -20.54 -12.06 4.04
N GLU A 228 -21.63 -12.66 3.58
CA GLU A 228 -21.89 -14.10 3.66
C GLU A 228 -21.43 -14.83 2.40
N SER A 229 -21.73 -14.29 1.22
CA SER A 229 -21.35 -14.87 -0.06
C SER A 229 -21.34 -13.84 -1.19
N VAL A 230 -20.65 -14.17 -2.26
CA VAL A 230 -20.66 -13.44 -3.53
C VAL A 230 -20.97 -14.43 -4.64
N ASP A 231 -21.82 -14.05 -5.58
CA ASP A 231 -22.10 -14.83 -6.78
C ASP A 231 -22.14 -13.92 -8.03
N GLU A 232 -22.49 -14.48 -9.18
CA GLU A 232 -22.58 -13.77 -10.45
C GLU A 232 -23.68 -12.68 -10.47
N ARG A 233 -24.64 -12.73 -9.53
CA ARG A 233 -25.74 -11.77 -9.42
C ARG A 233 -25.49 -10.67 -8.40
N GLY A 234 -24.50 -10.86 -7.48
CA GLY A 234 -24.17 -9.85 -6.49
C GLY A 234 -23.71 -10.43 -5.15
N VAL A 235 -24.18 -9.85 -4.04
CA VAL A 235 -23.74 -10.19 -2.69
C VAL A 235 -24.90 -10.57 -1.78
N THR A 236 -24.65 -11.48 -0.85
CA THR A 236 -25.51 -11.71 0.32
C THR A 236 -24.81 -11.16 1.55
N LEU A 237 -25.46 -10.21 2.22
CA LEU A 237 -25.02 -9.59 3.46
C LEU A 237 -25.86 -10.12 4.63
N THR A 238 -25.25 -10.21 5.81
CA THR A 238 -25.94 -10.60 7.05
C THR A 238 -25.80 -9.51 8.11
N GLN A 239 -26.89 -9.25 8.83
CA GLN A 239 -26.93 -8.34 9.98
C GLN A 239 -27.87 -8.92 11.04
N ALA A 240 -27.36 -9.17 12.24
CA ALA A 240 -28.15 -9.67 13.37
C ALA A 240 -29.05 -10.89 13.02
N GLY A 241 -28.60 -11.78 12.14
CA GLY A 241 -29.33 -12.98 11.69
C GLY A 241 -30.28 -12.76 10.51
N SER A 242 -30.49 -11.50 10.08
CA SER A 242 -31.22 -11.18 8.85
C SER A 242 -30.30 -11.24 7.66
N ARG A 243 -30.81 -11.66 6.50
CA ARG A 243 -30.10 -11.69 5.22
C ARG A 243 -30.65 -10.64 4.27
N GLU A 244 -29.76 -9.93 3.59
CA GLU A 244 -30.07 -9.00 2.49
C GLU A 244 -29.27 -9.43 1.27
N THR A 245 -29.92 -9.60 0.13
CA THR A 245 -29.25 -9.81 -1.15
C THR A 245 -29.28 -8.53 -1.95
N ILE A 246 -28.12 -8.08 -2.42
CA ILE A 246 -27.98 -6.91 -3.29
C ILE A 246 -27.51 -7.39 -4.67
N GLU A 247 -28.38 -7.20 -5.67
CA GLU A 247 -27.99 -7.45 -7.07
C GLU A 247 -26.96 -6.41 -7.52
N ALA A 248 -25.81 -6.89 -7.99
CA ALA A 248 -24.69 -6.05 -8.40
C ALA A 248 -23.81 -6.77 -9.44
N ALA A 249 -23.57 -6.16 -10.57
CA ALA A 249 -22.60 -6.67 -11.53
C ALA A 249 -21.14 -6.43 -11.10
N THR A 250 -20.91 -5.55 -10.12
CA THR A 250 -19.57 -5.20 -9.65
C THR A 250 -19.48 -5.35 -8.14
N VAL A 251 -18.68 -6.28 -7.66
CA VAL A 251 -18.38 -6.46 -6.23
C VAL A 251 -16.90 -6.22 -6.02
N ILE A 252 -16.54 -5.33 -5.08
CA ILE A 252 -15.14 -4.97 -4.83
C ILE A 252 -14.82 -5.24 -3.36
N TRP A 253 -13.79 -6.07 -3.15
CA TRP A 253 -13.31 -6.43 -1.83
C TRP A 253 -12.17 -5.51 -1.39
N CYS A 254 -12.35 -4.83 -0.25
CA CYS A 254 -11.38 -3.93 0.39
C CYS A 254 -11.12 -4.32 1.86
N GLY A 255 -11.27 -5.60 2.19
CA GLY A 255 -11.31 -6.08 3.57
C GLY A 255 -9.97 -6.55 4.13
N GLY A 256 -9.22 -5.64 4.77
CA GLY A 256 -8.07 -5.99 5.60
C GLY A 256 -6.79 -6.33 4.85
N MET A 257 -5.67 -6.10 5.52
CA MET A 257 -4.32 -6.33 5.01
C MET A 257 -3.56 -7.24 5.96
N HIS A 258 -2.68 -8.08 5.41
CA HIS A 258 -1.76 -8.92 6.16
C HIS A 258 -0.36 -8.80 5.53
N ALA A 259 0.69 -8.94 6.32
CA ALA A 259 2.04 -8.94 5.79
C ALA A 259 2.22 -10.07 4.76
N ASN A 260 3.09 -9.85 3.79
CA ASN A 260 3.43 -10.86 2.79
C ASN A 260 3.95 -12.14 3.47
N ALA A 261 3.54 -13.30 2.97
CA ALA A 261 3.87 -14.63 3.54
C ALA A 261 5.38 -14.91 3.65
N LEU A 262 6.22 -14.20 2.89
CA LEU A 262 7.68 -14.30 3.05
C LEU A 262 8.17 -13.93 4.46
N ALA A 263 7.42 -13.11 5.20
CA ALA A 263 7.74 -12.80 6.60
C ALA A 263 7.73 -14.04 7.49
N ALA A 264 6.87 -15.00 7.21
CA ALA A 264 6.77 -16.25 7.98
C ALA A 264 7.94 -17.23 7.76
N GLN A 265 8.83 -16.94 6.81
CA GLN A 265 10.02 -17.75 6.56
C GLN A 265 11.21 -17.35 7.44
N LEU A 266 11.11 -16.21 8.16
CA LEU A 266 12.09 -15.84 9.17
C LEU A 266 11.79 -16.55 10.50
N PRO A 267 12.81 -17.00 11.24
CA PRO A 267 12.65 -17.71 12.50
C PRO A 267 12.31 -16.76 13.67
N VAL A 268 11.20 -16.02 13.53
CA VAL A 268 10.70 -15.03 14.49
C VAL A 268 9.23 -15.25 14.80
N THR A 269 8.77 -14.82 15.96
CA THR A 269 7.34 -14.80 16.27
C THR A 269 6.70 -13.55 15.64
N LEU A 270 5.87 -13.75 14.64
CA LEU A 270 5.17 -12.68 13.96
C LEU A 270 4.05 -12.09 14.83
N ASP A 271 3.70 -10.84 14.60
CA ASP A 271 2.53 -10.22 15.20
C ASP A 271 1.21 -10.72 14.55
N PRO A 272 0.02 -10.35 15.09
CA PRO A 272 -1.28 -10.79 14.53
C PRO A 272 -1.54 -10.39 13.08
N LEU A 273 -0.81 -9.40 12.54
CA LEU A 273 -0.87 -9.00 11.13
C LEU A 273 0.22 -9.69 10.28
N GLY A 274 0.95 -10.66 10.84
CA GLY A 274 2.02 -11.39 10.16
C GLY A 274 3.32 -10.59 9.97
N ARG A 275 3.51 -9.50 10.74
CA ARG A 275 4.66 -8.62 10.59
C ARG A 275 5.84 -9.10 11.43
N VAL A 276 7.05 -8.94 10.89
CA VAL A 276 8.32 -9.21 11.57
C VAL A 276 8.55 -8.15 12.64
N PRO A 277 8.75 -8.54 13.94
CA PRO A 277 9.17 -7.59 14.95
C PRO A 277 10.61 -7.14 14.67
N VAL A 278 10.83 -5.83 14.70
CA VAL A 278 12.15 -5.22 14.51
C VAL A 278 12.45 -4.22 15.61
N ASP A 279 13.74 -4.04 15.90
CA ASP A 279 14.20 -2.99 16.80
C ASP A 279 14.15 -1.60 16.14
N THR A 280 14.56 -0.56 16.86
CA THR A 280 14.59 0.81 16.36
C THR A 280 15.57 1.03 15.21
N PHE A 281 16.52 0.14 15.00
CA PHE A 281 17.44 0.14 13.86
C PHE A 281 16.90 -0.66 12.66
N LEU A 282 15.70 -1.23 12.80
CA LEU A 282 14.99 -2.08 11.83
C LEU A 282 15.62 -3.45 11.60
N ARG A 283 16.45 -3.95 12.54
CA ARG A 283 16.95 -5.32 12.54
C ARG A 283 15.84 -6.27 12.97
N ALA A 284 15.67 -7.38 12.26
CA ALA A 284 14.77 -8.46 12.67
C ALA A 284 15.25 -9.07 13.99
N GLU A 285 14.37 -9.13 14.98
CA GLU A 285 14.71 -9.60 16.32
C GLU A 285 15.20 -11.07 16.28
N GLY A 286 16.42 -11.31 16.77
CA GLY A 286 17.00 -12.65 16.80
C GLY A 286 17.51 -13.21 15.47
N VAL A 287 17.51 -12.42 14.37
CA VAL A 287 17.98 -12.88 13.05
C VAL A 287 19.15 -12.00 12.57
N PRO A 288 20.40 -12.36 12.86
CA PRO A 288 21.57 -11.56 12.52
C PRO A 288 21.68 -11.28 11.00
N GLY A 289 21.96 -10.02 10.65
CA GLY A 289 22.16 -9.60 9.27
C GLY A 289 20.86 -9.45 8.46
N VAL A 290 19.69 -9.62 9.09
CA VAL A 290 18.38 -9.40 8.46
C VAL A 290 17.71 -8.16 9.03
N PHE A 291 17.22 -7.31 8.13
CA PHE A 291 16.42 -6.13 8.39
C PHE A 291 15.02 -6.33 7.79
N ALA A 292 14.00 -5.64 8.33
CA ALA A 292 12.70 -5.60 7.70
C ALA A 292 12.09 -4.20 7.76
N ALA A 293 11.36 -3.80 6.71
CA ALA A 293 10.80 -2.45 6.59
C ALA A 293 9.46 -2.42 5.85
N GLY A 294 8.63 -1.43 6.17
CA GLY A 294 7.30 -1.25 5.58
C GLY A 294 6.26 -2.19 6.18
N ASP A 295 5.26 -2.55 5.37
CA ASP A 295 4.07 -3.27 5.84
C ASP A 295 4.37 -4.68 6.39
N CYS A 296 5.48 -5.29 6.02
CA CYS A 296 5.89 -6.60 6.56
C CYS A 296 6.68 -6.50 7.87
N ALA A 297 6.91 -5.29 8.41
CA ALA A 297 7.67 -5.08 9.64
C ALA A 297 6.86 -4.31 10.68
N ARG A 298 7.13 -4.60 11.97
CA ARG A 298 6.56 -3.90 13.12
C ARG A 298 7.67 -3.33 13.97
N VAL A 299 7.77 -2.00 14.01
CA VAL A 299 8.66 -1.24 14.90
C VAL A 299 7.83 -0.37 15.84
N LEU A 300 8.30 -0.13 17.05
CA LEU A 300 7.74 0.91 17.92
C LEU A 300 8.32 2.27 17.51
N ILE A 301 7.52 3.09 16.84
CA ILE A 301 7.99 4.31 16.16
C ILE A 301 8.30 5.49 17.09
N ASP A 302 7.73 5.47 18.29
CA ASP A 302 7.93 6.46 19.36
C ASP A 302 8.19 5.81 20.72
N GLY A 303 8.63 4.56 20.71
CA GLY A 303 8.84 3.73 21.90
C GLY A 303 7.58 3.05 22.45
N THR A 304 6.38 3.42 21.98
CA THR A 304 5.10 2.89 22.47
C THR A 304 4.17 2.39 21.36
N ARG A 305 4.07 3.10 20.27
CA ARG A 305 3.11 2.83 19.19
C ARG A 305 3.74 2.03 18.06
N PRO A 306 3.10 0.95 17.60
CA PRO A 306 3.59 0.21 16.46
C PRO A 306 3.43 1.02 15.17
N SER A 307 4.34 0.80 14.21
CA SER A 307 4.19 1.29 12.84
C SER A 307 2.87 0.82 12.24
N VAL A 308 2.28 1.63 11.35
CA VAL A 308 1.09 1.26 10.56
C VAL A 308 1.50 0.83 9.15
N MET A 309 0.71 -0.04 8.52
CA MET A 309 0.86 -0.41 7.11
C MET A 309 0.47 0.78 6.23
N SER A 310 1.44 1.63 5.92
CA SER A 310 1.23 2.84 5.11
C SER A 310 2.53 3.32 4.47
N CYS A 311 2.43 4.03 3.34
CA CYS A 311 3.59 4.68 2.71
C CYS A 311 4.22 5.75 3.61
N GLN A 312 3.45 6.36 4.52
CA GLN A 312 3.93 7.33 5.49
C GLN A 312 5.01 6.74 6.40
N HIS A 313 4.80 5.51 6.90
CA HIS A 313 5.79 4.80 7.72
C HIS A 313 6.77 3.97 6.88
N GLY A 314 6.30 3.35 5.80
CA GLY A 314 7.14 2.49 4.97
C GLY A 314 8.34 3.22 4.35
N ARG A 315 8.19 4.47 3.94
CA ARG A 315 9.27 5.25 3.33
C ARG A 315 10.42 5.58 4.31
N PRO A 316 10.18 6.20 5.48
CA PRO A 316 11.25 6.39 6.47
C PRO A 316 11.82 5.06 6.96
N MET A 317 11.00 4.04 7.23
CA MET A 317 11.51 2.71 7.58
C MET A 317 12.49 2.20 6.51
N GLY A 318 12.15 2.31 5.24
CA GLY A 318 13.04 1.90 4.14
C GLY A 318 14.36 2.67 4.15
N ARG A 319 14.33 3.99 4.28
CA ARG A 319 15.54 4.83 4.31
C ARG A 319 16.47 4.44 5.46
N TYR A 320 15.93 4.24 6.66
CA TYR A 320 16.72 3.83 7.82
C TYR A 320 17.21 2.39 7.69
N ALA A 321 16.40 1.46 7.18
CA ALA A 321 16.81 0.07 6.97
C ALA A 321 17.98 -0.03 5.98
N GLY A 322 17.92 0.69 4.85
CA GLY A 322 19.00 0.72 3.87
C GLY A 322 20.29 1.29 4.43
N HIS A 323 20.21 2.45 5.09
CA HIS A 323 21.37 3.07 5.76
C HIS A 323 21.97 2.13 6.81
N ASN A 324 21.14 1.60 7.68
CA ASN A 324 21.57 0.76 8.81
C ASN A 324 22.13 -0.60 8.36
N ALA A 325 21.61 -1.18 7.28
CA ALA A 325 22.17 -2.42 6.72
C ALA A 325 23.62 -2.22 6.24
N VAL A 326 23.94 -1.06 5.66
CA VAL A 326 25.33 -0.70 5.33
C VAL A 326 26.14 -0.49 6.60
N CYS A 327 25.63 0.29 7.55
CA CYS A 327 26.34 0.54 8.82
C CYS A 327 26.67 -0.77 9.56
N ASP A 328 25.72 -1.69 9.64
CA ASP A 328 25.92 -3.00 10.29
C ASP A 328 26.94 -3.88 9.52
N LEU A 329 26.93 -3.80 8.18
CA LEU A 329 27.89 -4.55 7.35
C LEU A 329 29.35 -4.11 7.59
N PHE A 330 29.57 -2.84 7.90
CA PHE A 330 30.89 -2.24 8.07
C PHE A 330 31.22 -1.89 9.52
N GLY A 331 30.37 -2.27 10.50
CA GLY A 331 30.61 -1.99 11.91
C GLY A 331 30.57 -0.50 12.27
N ILE A 332 29.77 0.28 11.53
CA ILE A 332 29.55 1.73 11.73
C ILE A 332 28.30 1.91 12.60
N GLU A 333 28.24 3.01 13.35
CA GLU A 333 27.08 3.35 14.17
C GLU A 333 25.81 3.50 13.31
N MET A 334 24.73 2.81 13.74
CA MET A 334 23.41 2.85 13.12
C MET A 334 22.56 3.99 13.67
N LEU A 335 21.58 4.43 12.91
CA LEU A 335 20.64 5.48 13.29
C LEU A 335 19.30 4.88 13.75
N PRO A 336 18.81 5.21 14.96
CA PRO A 336 17.51 4.75 15.42
C PRO A 336 16.39 5.50 14.69
N LEU A 337 15.36 4.78 14.26
CA LEU A 337 14.15 5.36 13.71
C LEU A 337 13.24 5.85 14.85
N SER A 338 12.78 7.09 14.74
CA SER A 338 11.65 7.62 15.53
C SER A 338 10.74 8.43 14.62
N ILE A 339 9.43 8.24 14.75
CA ILE A 339 8.42 9.00 14.01
C ILE A 339 7.43 9.57 15.04
N ASP A 340 7.47 10.86 15.25
CA ASP A 340 6.73 11.59 16.28
C ASP A 340 5.41 12.19 15.80
N TRP A 341 5.06 12.00 14.52
CA TRP A 341 3.83 12.53 13.93
C TRP A 341 3.05 11.46 13.16
N TYR A 342 1.73 11.64 13.11
CA TYR A 342 0.85 10.80 12.32
C TYR A 342 -0.26 11.64 11.71
N THR A 343 -0.52 11.43 10.42
CA THR A 343 -1.61 12.08 9.71
C THR A 343 -2.40 11.07 8.89
N THR A 344 -3.67 11.38 8.64
CA THR A 344 -4.47 10.61 7.69
C THR A 344 -5.09 11.57 6.70
N ILE A 345 -5.02 11.23 5.42
CA ILE A 345 -5.73 11.94 4.38
C ILE A 345 -6.56 10.95 3.58
N CYS A 346 -7.86 11.22 3.50
CA CYS A 346 -8.82 10.38 2.78
C CYS A 346 -9.44 11.17 1.65
N ASP A 347 -9.30 10.66 0.44
CA ASP A 347 -9.95 11.22 -0.75
C ASP A 347 -11.45 10.91 -0.73
N LEU A 348 -12.26 11.87 -1.11
CA LEU A 348 -13.72 11.74 -1.18
C LEU A 348 -14.23 12.14 -2.56
N GLY A 349 -13.48 11.82 -3.61
CA GLY A 349 -13.83 12.04 -4.99
C GLY A 349 -14.15 13.52 -5.29
N PRO A 350 -15.24 13.80 -6.01
CA PRO A 350 -15.63 15.17 -6.33
C PRO A 350 -16.00 16.05 -5.13
N TRP A 351 -16.31 15.45 -3.97
CA TRP A 351 -16.61 16.20 -2.74
C TRP A 351 -15.37 16.88 -2.17
N GLY A 352 -14.19 16.33 -2.40
CA GLY A 352 -12.92 16.82 -1.88
C GLY A 352 -12.14 15.76 -1.12
N ALA A 353 -11.64 16.09 0.08
CA ALA A 353 -10.93 15.18 0.97
C ALA A 353 -11.13 15.57 2.44
N VAL A 354 -10.67 14.73 3.36
CA VAL A 354 -10.46 15.07 4.77
C VAL A 354 -9.00 14.86 5.14
N TYR A 355 -8.43 15.76 5.92
CA TYR A 355 -7.09 15.67 6.47
C TYR A 355 -7.15 15.72 7.99
N THR A 356 -6.48 14.79 8.65
CA THR A 356 -6.45 14.67 10.11
C THR A 356 -5.04 14.63 10.63
N GLU A 357 -4.83 15.07 11.87
CA GLU A 357 -3.58 14.97 12.59
C GLU A 357 -3.74 14.19 13.89
N GLY A 358 -2.63 13.58 14.34
CA GLY A 358 -2.57 12.80 15.56
C GLY A 358 -3.22 11.43 15.43
N TRP A 359 -2.96 10.60 16.43
CA TRP A 359 -3.46 9.21 16.48
C TRP A 359 -4.97 9.13 16.68
N ASP A 360 -5.56 10.14 17.33
CA ASP A 360 -7.02 10.27 17.48
C ASP A 360 -7.68 10.82 16.22
N ARG A 361 -6.88 11.11 15.17
CA ARG A 361 -7.34 11.60 13.88
C ARG A 361 -8.23 12.83 14.00
N GLN A 362 -7.71 13.86 14.67
CA GLN A 362 -8.39 15.15 14.79
C GLN A 362 -8.52 15.79 13.40
N LEU A 363 -9.73 16.18 13.02
CA LEU A 363 -10.00 16.84 11.74
C LEU A 363 -9.32 18.22 11.72
N VAL A 364 -8.49 18.46 10.71
CA VAL A 364 -7.74 19.72 10.54
C VAL A 364 -8.21 20.48 9.30
N SER A 365 -8.53 19.76 8.22
CA SER A 365 -8.95 20.35 6.95
C SER A 365 -9.91 19.41 6.23
N GLN A 366 -10.84 19.97 5.44
CA GLN A 366 -11.82 19.23 4.68
C GLN A 366 -12.14 19.90 3.33
N GLY A 367 -12.85 19.20 2.45
CA GLY A 367 -13.29 19.71 1.15
C GLY A 367 -12.11 19.93 0.19
N GLU A 368 -12.17 21.01 -0.59
CA GLU A 368 -11.14 21.30 -1.61
C GLU A 368 -9.79 21.65 -1.00
N ALA A 369 -9.72 22.27 0.16
CA ALA A 369 -8.46 22.56 0.85
C ALA A 369 -7.70 21.26 1.21
N ALA A 370 -8.38 20.26 1.77
CA ALA A 370 -7.78 18.95 2.02
C ALA A 370 -7.47 18.21 0.71
N LYS A 371 -8.30 18.36 -0.33
CA LYS A 371 -8.03 17.77 -1.66
C LYS A 371 -6.74 18.32 -2.28
N GLN A 372 -6.44 19.60 -2.10
CA GLN A 372 -5.18 20.18 -2.54
C GLN A 372 -3.97 19.56 -1.82
N THR A 373 -4.08 19.35 -0.50
CA THR A 373 -3.06 18.61 0.26
C THR A 373 -2.90 17.18 -0.27
N LYS A 374 -4.03 16.49 -0.55
CA LYS A 374 -4.02 15.13 -1.15
C LYS A 374 -3.31 15.10 -2.50
N ARG A 375 -3.60 16.05 -3.39
CA ARG A 375 -2.94 16.18 -4.71
C ARG A 375 -1.43 16.35 -4.58
N THR A 376 -0.98 17.19 -3.64
CA THR A 376 0.45 17.38 -3.37
C THR A 376 1.10 16.08 -2.87
N ILE A 377 0.45 15.35 -1.96
CA ILE A 377 0.96 14.06 -1.48
C ILE A 377 1.02 13.06 -2.63
N ASN A 378 -0.09 12.85 -3.32
CA ASN A 378 -0.23 11.83 -4.36
C ASN A 378 0.51 12.18 -5.65
N GLY A 379 0.69 13.46 -5.98
CA GLY A 379 1.36 13.90 -7.20
C GLY A 379 2.87 14.05 -7.10
N GLU A 380 3.37 14.35 -5.89
CA GLU A 380 4.77 14.75 -5.69
C GLU A 380 5.45 13.98 -4.56
N ARG A 381 4.92 14.08 -3.35
CA ARG A 381 5.65 13.67 -2.13
C ARG A 381 5.92 12.18 -2.02
N ILE A 382 5.05 11.33 -2.55
CA ILE A 382 5.19 9.88 -2.45
C ILE A 382 6.02 9.26 -3.58
N TYR A 383 6.30 10.04 -4.63
CA TYR A 383 7.15 9.59 -5.73
C TYR A 383 8.64 9.74 -5.41
N PRO A 384 9.51 8.92 -6.01
CA PRO A 384 10.93 9.24 -6.11
C PRO A 384 11.10 10.47 -7.01
N PRO A 385 12.25 11.18 -6.91
CA PRO A 385 12.56 12.30 -7.80
C PRO A 385 12.41 11.92 -9.27
N ARG A 386 11.58 12.67 -10.01
CA ARG A 386 11.27 12.36 -11.42
C ARG A 386 12.38 12.78 -12.40
N ASN A 387 13.32 13.63 -11.97
CA ASN A 387 14.47 14.03 -12.78
C ASN A 387 15.54 12.94 -12.91
N GLY A 388 15.44 11.85 -12.14
CA GLY A 388 16.26 10.65 -12.25
C GLY A 388 17.78 10.87 -12.03
N THR A 389 18.23 12.04 -11.53
CA THR A 389 19.64 12.24 -11.27
C THR A 389 20.08 11.54 -9.99
N ARG A 390 21.33 11.01 -9.98
CA ARG A 390 21.91 10.34 -8.82
C ARG A 390 21.86 11.21 -7.57
N GLU A 391 22.22 12.48 -7.70
CA GLU A 391 22.26 13.45 -6.60
C GLU A 391 20.87 13.65 -5.99
N ALA A 392 19.85 13.84 -6.82
CA ALA A 392 18.47 14.04 -6.35
C ALA A 392 17.92 12.76 -5.68
N LEU A 393 18.21 11.58 -6.25
CA LEU A 393 17.83 10.30 -5.68
C LEU A 393 18.49 10.08 -4.32
N PHE A 394 19.78 10.35 -4.19
CA PHE A 394 20.53 10.19 -2.95
C PHE A 394 20.10 11.20 -1.89
N GLN A 395 19.86 12.46 -2.26
CA GLN A 395 19.30 13.46 -1.36
C GLN A 395 17.94 13.01 -0.80
N ALA A 396 17.05 12.52 -1.67
CA ALA A 396 15.74 12.03 -1.28
C ALA A 396 15.79 10.74 -0.44
N ALA A 397 16.85 9.93 -0.59
CA ALA A 397 17.06 8.68 0.14
C ALA A 397 17.79 8.84 1.48
N ALA A 398 18.12 10.07 1.90
CA ALA A 398 18.72 10.30 3.21
C ALA A 398 17.86 9.72 4.34
N PRO A 399 18.47 9.14 5.40
CA PRO A 399 17.75 8.54 6.53
C PRO A 399 17.15 9.62 7.43
N VAL A 400 16.12 10.28 6.92
CA VAL A 400 15.39 11.34 7.62
C VAL A 400 13.88 11.05 7.58
N VAL A 401 13.19 11.37 8.65
CA VAL A 401 11.73 11.38 8.68
C VAL A 401 11.27 12.70 8.05
N GLN A 402 10.48 12.61 7.00
CA GLN A 402 9.93 13.80 6.36
C GLN A 402 8.98 14.54 7.30
N THR A 403 8.97 15.86 7.24
CA THR A 403 7.96 16.67 7.93
C THR A 403 6.55 16.34 7.42
N PRO A 404 5.49 16.54 8.24
CA PRO A 404 4.11 16.45 7.79
C PRO A 404 3.88 17.25 6.49
N PRO A 405 2.93 16.85 5.64
CA PRO A 405 2.59 17.64 4.47
C PRO A 405 2.08 19.02 4.87
N PRO A 406 2.33 20.05 4.04
CA PRO A 406 1.76 21.37 4.30
C PRO A 406 0.23 21.25 4.29
N THR A 407 -0.40 21.76 5.33
CA THR A 407 -1.87 21.82 5.42
C THR A 407 -2.39 23.09 4.80
N HIS A 408 -3.28 22.95 3.82
CA HIS A 408 -4.11 24.04 3.37
C HIS A 408 -5.31 24.12 4.31
N ARG A 409 -5.40 25.20 5.09
CA ARG A 409 -6.57 25.45 5.95
C ARG A 409 -7.62 26.19 5.13
N SER A 410 -8.86 25.74 5.22
CA SER A 410 -10.05 26.42 4.67
C SER A 410 -10.33 27.72 5.39
#